data_3ed1b0cf142a4c1e06361f146406b9a3
#
_entry.id   3ed1b0cf142a4c1e06361f146406b9a3
#
_cell.length_a   1.000
_cell.length_b   1.000
_cell.length_c   1.000
_cell.angle_alpha   90.00
_cell.angle_beta   90.00
_cell.angle_gamma   90.00
#
_symmetry.space_group_name_H-M   'P 1'
#
loop_
_entity.id
_entity.type
_entity.pdbx_description
1 polymer ?
#
loop_
_entity_poly.entity_id
_entity_poly.type
_entity_poly.pdbx_seq_one_letter_code
_entity_poly.pdbx_strand_id
1 'polypeptide(L)'
;MSELRDTRLEKAQALIECGQVPYALRFEPSHRTAELQQAHADLPNGEERDVSVAVAGRVMTRRVMGKLAFFTLADETGSIQLFLEKAGLEAQQEGWFKQITSLVDSGDWLGVSGTLRRTDRGELSVKVSDWRMLTKALQPLPDKWHGLADVEKRYRQRYLDLVVSPDSRETFRRRARLVSGIRRWLDQRDFLEI
;
A
#
# COMPACT_ATOMS: atom_id res chain seq x y z
N MET A 1 24.75 11.54 -0.82
CA MET A 1 23.48 10.84 -1.09
C MET A 1 23.60 9.48 -0.44
N SER A 2 22.58 8.97 0.17
CA SER A 2 22.73 7.92 1.17
C SER A 2 22.89 6.54 0.52
N GLU A 3 23.77 5.75 1.09
CA GLU A 3 23.94 4.30 0.91
C GLU A 3 22.61 3.54 0.74
N LEU A 4 21.56 3.97 1.47
CA LEU A 4 20.22 3.39 1.37
C LEU A 4 19.55 3.62 0.00
N ARG A 5 19.77 4.78 -0.64
CA ARG A 5 19.25 5.03 -1.99
C ARG A 5 19.94 4.14 -3.01
N ASP A 6 21.23 3.97 -2.88
CA ASP A 6 22.02 3.16 -3.79
C ASP A 6 21.63 1.67 -3.67
N THR A 7 21.46 1.16 -2.45
CA THR A 7 20.89 -0.17 -2.20
C THR A 7 19.50 -0.35 -2.84
N ARG A 8 18.64 0.67 -2.80
CA ARG A 8 17.30 0.59 -3.41
C ARG A 8 17.32 0.67 -4.93
N LEU A 9 18.31 1.35 -5.52
CA LEU A 9 18.58 1.33 -6.95
C LEU A 9 19.05 -0.05 -7.41
N GLU A 10 19.96 -0.68 -6.66
CA GLU A 10 20.39 -2.07 -6.92
C GLU A 10 19.18 -3.04 -6.87
N LYS A 11 18.30 -2.89 -5.89
CA LYS A 11 17.06 -3.68 -5.84
C LYS A 11 16.13 -3.42 -7.03
N ALA A 12 16.04 -2.18 -7.50
CA ALA A 12 15.28 -1.85 -8.70
C ALA A 12 15.87 -2.53 -9.95
N GLN A 13 17.20 -2.59 -10.05
CA GLN A 13 17.87 -3.31 -11.11
C GLN A 13 17.63 -4.82 -11.01
N ALA A 14 17.75 -5.39 -9.81
CA ALA A 14 17.47 -6.81 -9.57
C ALA A 14 16.01 -7.20 -9.89
N LEU A 15 15.03 -6.29 -9.68
CA LEU A 15 13.66 -6.49 -10.13
C LEU A 15 13.57 -6.66 -11.64
N ILE A 16 14.28 -5.83 -12.41
CA ILE A 16 14.32 -5.93 -13.88
C ILE A 16 14.90 -7.27 -14.31
N GLU A 17 15.98 -7.70 -13.69
CA GLU A 17 16.63 -8.99 -13.95
C GLU A 17 15.72 -10.20 -13.66
N CYS A 18 14.80 -10.04 -12.69
CA CYS A 18 13.77 -11.02 -12.37
C CYS A 18 12.50 -10.90 -13.25
N GLY A 19 12.48 -10.04 -14.26
CA GLY A 19 11.34 -9.84 -15.15
C GLY A 19 10.22 -8.95 -14.59
N GLN A 20 10.44 -8.32 -13.43
CA GLN A 20 9.52 -7.33 -12.87
C GLN A 20 9.84 -5.92 -13.39
N VAL A 21 8.82 -5.07 -13.52
CA VAL A 21 9.00 -3.67 -13.90
C VAL A 21 8.94 -2.81 -12.64
N PRO A 22 10.03 -2.11 -12.25
CA PRO A 22 10.07 -1.30 -11.02
C PRO A 22 9.05 -0.16 -10.97
N TYR A 23 8.56 0.26 -12.15
CA TYR A 23 7.58 1.33 -12.33
C TYR A 23 6.54 0.89 -13.35
N ALA A 24 5.52 0.18 -12.90
CA ALA A 24 4.46 -0.35 -13.75
C ALA A 24 3.55 0.77 -14.27
N LEU A 25 3.16 0.66 -15.55
CA LEU A 25 2.26 1.65 -16.18
C LEU A 25 0.80 1.48 -15.77
N ARG A 26 0.37 0.25 -15.43
CA ARG A 26 -1.02 -0.07 -15.14
C ARG A 26 -1.14 -1.26 -14.21
N PHE A 27 -2.05 -1.15 -13.24
CA PHE A 27 -2.59 -2.23 -12.43
C PHE A 27 -4.05 -1.90 -12.12
N GLU A 28 -4.92 -2.87 -12.21
CA GLU A 28 -6.36 -2.69 -11.95
C GLU A 28 -6.73 -3.46 -10.68
N PRO A 29 -6.83 -2.79 -9.53
CA PRO A 29 -7.34 -3.41 -8.32
C PRO A 29 -8.85 -3.65 -8.47
N SER A 30 -9.32 -4.82 -8.03
CA SER A 30 -10.75 -5.13 -8.01
C SER A 30 -11.48 -4.54 -6.80
N HIS A 31 -10.74 -4.32 -5.70
CA HIS A 31 -11.29 -3.87 -4.43
C HIS A 31 -10.39 -2.83 -3.75
N ARG A 32 -11.01 -2.01 -2.91
CA ARG A 32 -10.31 -1.14 -1.95
C ARG A 32 -10.20 -1.82 -0.60
N THR A 33 -9.18 -1.44 0.16
CA THR A 33 -8.91 -2.12 1.45
C THR A 33 -10.06 -1.98 2.45
N ALA A 34 -10.70 -0.80 2.55
CA ALA A 34 -11.83 -0.60 3.45
C ALA A 34 -13.07 -1.39 3.05
N GLU A 35 -13.33 -1.56 1.74
CA GLU A 35 -14.43 -2.38 1.22
C GLU A 35 -14.26 -3.84 1.65
N LEU A 36 -13.05 -4.39 1.52
CA LEU A 36 -12.76 -5.75 1.96
C LEU A 36 -12.92 -5.91 3.47
N GLN A 37 -12.43 -4.96 4.26
CA GLN A 37 -12.58 -4.99 5.72
C GLN A 37 -14.05 -5.00 6.14
N GLN A 38 -14.89 -4.23 5.46
CA GLN A 38 -16.31 -4.13 5.76
C GLN A 38 -17.09 -5.36 5.25
N ALA A 39 -16.84 -5.77 4.00
CA ALA A 39 -17.58 -6.87 3.37
C ALA A 39 -17.28 -8.24 3.98
N HIS A 40 -16.12 -8.39 4.61
CA HIS A 40 -15.68 -9.67 5.19
C HIS A 40 -15.42 -9.57 6.70
N ALA A 41 -16.13 -8.66 7.38
CA ALA A 41 -16.05 -8.53 8.84
C ALA A 41 -16.51 -9.80 9.57
N ASP A 42 -17.40 -10.58 8.94
CA ASP A 42 -18.00 -11.83 9.43
C ASP A 42 -17.08 -13.06 9.32
N LEU A 43 -15.95 -12.98 8.59
CA LEU A 43 -15.06 -14.11 8.43
C LEU A 43 -14.44 -14.51 9.79
N PRO A 44 -14.60 -15.75 10.26
CA PRO A 44 -14.05 -16.19 11.54
C PRO A 44 -12.52 -16.22 11.56
N ASN A 45 -11.94 -16.14 12.75
CA ASN A 45 -10.49 -16.25 12.95
C ASN A 45 -9.98 -17.63 12.51
N GLY A 46 -8.85 -17.66 11.83
CA GLY A 46 -8.22 -18.87 11.30
C GLY A 46 -8.79 -19.36 9.98
N GLU A 47 -9.93 -18.81 9.52
CA GLU A 47 -10.60 -19.27 8.30
C GLU A 47 -10.12 -18.54 7.04
N GLU A 48 -10.29 -19.23 5.91
CA GLU A 48 -10.04 -18.73 4.56
C GLU A 48 -11.37 -18.62 3.80
N ARG A 49 -11.45 -17.64 2.90
CA ARG A 49 -12.58 -17.47 1.99
C ARG A 49 -12.05 -17.43 0.56
N ASP A 50 -12.50 -18.38 -0.25
CA ASP A 50 -12.10 -18.48 -1.66
C ASP A 50 -12.81 -17.43 -2.51
N VAL A 51 -12.46 -16.18 -2.27
CA VAL A 51 -12.87 -15.03 -3.07
C VAL A 51 -11.61 -14.41 -3.66
N SER A 52 -11.51 -14.40 -4.98
CA SER A 52 -10.39 -13.77 -5.67
C SER A 52 -10.47 -12.25 -5.53
N VAL A 53 -9.40 -11.64 -5.03
CA VAL A 53 -9.27 -10.21 -4.85
C VAL A 53 -7.95 -9.70 -5.42
N ALA A 54 -7.97 -8.48 -5.94
CA ALA A 54 -6.78 -7.74 -6.34
C ALA A 54 -6.79 -6.38 -5.64
N VAL A 55 -5.70 -6.06 -4.95
CA VAL A 55 -5.53 -4.79 -4.23
C VAL A 55 -4.21 -4.14 -4.58
N ALA A 56 -4.18 -2.81 -4.56
CA ALA A 56 -2.97 -2.03 -4.78
C ALA A 56 -2.78 -1.01 -3.65
N GLY A 57 -1.55 -0.82 -3.22
CA GLY A 57 -1.27 0.14 -2.16
C GLY A 57 0.22 0.24 -1.83
N ARG A 58 0.50 1.10 -0.87
CA ARG A 58 1.86 1.32 -0.35
C ARG A 58 2.16 0.34 0.79
N VAL A 59 3.30 -0.31 0.72
CA VAL A 59 3.84 -1.13 1.80
C VAL A 59 4.26 -0.21 2.96
N MET A 60 3.55 -0.28 4.07
CA MET A 60 3.84 0.51 5.26
C MET A 60 4.76 -0.21 6.23
N THR A 61 4.52 -1.49 6.42
CA THR A 61 5.36 -2.34 7.28
C THR A 61 5.61 -3.68 6.62
N ARG A 62 6.71 -4.31 7.02
CA ARG A 62 7.04 -5.66 6.56
C ARG A 62 7.66 -6.45 7.70
N ARG A 63 7.29 -7.70 7.80
CA ARG A 63 7.84 -8.66 8.74
C ARG A 63 8.07 -9.99 8.03
N VAL A 64 9.29 -10.47 8.00
CA VAL A 64 9.65 -11.76 7.41
C VAL A 64 10.00 -12.73 8.54
N MET A 65 9.40 -13.92 8.53
CA MET A 65 9.51 -14.94 9.58
C MET A 65 9.70 -16.33 8.95
N GLY A 66 10.92 -16.61 8.50
CA GLY A 66 11.26 -17.88 7.88
C GLY A 66 10.47 -18.13 6.58
N LYS A 67 9.50 -19.03 6.61
CA LYS A 67 8.67 -19.40 5.44
C LYS A 67 7.41 -18.53 5.27
N LEU A 68 7.19 -17.58 6.17
CA LEU A 68 6.06 -16.66 6.16
C LEU A 68 6.55 -15.22 6.15
N ALA A 69 5.78 -14.36 5.50
CA ALA A 69 5.97 -12.92 5.64
C ALA A 69 4.60 -12.20 5.71
N PHE A 70 4.59 -11.10 6.43
CA PHE A 70 3.44 -10.24 6.62
C PHE A 70 3.80 -8.82 6.23
N PHE A 71 3.07 -8.25 5.29
CA PHE A 71 3.22 -6.85 4.93
C PHE A 71 1.90 -6.13 5.22
N THR A 72 1.97 -4.87 5.64
CA THR A 72 0.79 -4.01 5.71
C THR A 72 0.74 -3.17 4.44
N LEU A 73 -0.28 -3.34 3.65
CA LEU A 73 -0.56 -2.55 2.45
C LEU A 73 -1.60 -1.48 2.78
N ALA A 74 -1.32 -0.23 2.47
CA ALA A 74 -2.25 0.88 2.66
C ALA A 74 -2.62 1.53 1.33
N ASP A 75 -3.92 1.74 1.12
CA ASP A 75 -4.46 2.55 0.05
C ASP A 75 -5.05 3.88 0.59
N GLU A 76 -5.84 4.57 -0.21
CA GLU A 76 -6.49 5.82 0.22
C GLU A 76 -7.63 5.61 1.23
N THR A 77 -8.18 4.41 1.33
CA THR A 77 -9.36 4.09 2.13
C THR A 77 -9.00 3.46 3.48
N GLY A 78 -7.89 2.72 3.53
CA GLY A 78 -7.48 2.03 4.75
C GLY A 78 -6.22 1.20 4.55
N SER A 79 -6.14 0.10 5.27
CA SER A 79 -5.03 -0.85 5.16
C SER A 79 -5.52 -2.29 5.27
N ILE A 80 -4.76 -3.19 4.67
CA ILE A 80 -4.97 -4.63 4.76
C ILE A 80 -3.63 -5.34 4.93
N GLN A 81 -3.64 -6.46 5.63
CA GLN A 81 -2.47 -7.32 5.75
C GLN A 81 -2.31 -8.17 4.48
N LEU A 82 -1.08 -8.34 4.03
CA LEU A 82 -0.71 -9.35 3.05
C LEU A 82 -0.10 -10.54 3.80
N PHE A 83 -0.65 -11.71 3.57
CA PHE A 83 -0.14 -12.99 4.06
C PHE A 83 0.63 -13.65 2.92
N LEU A 84 1.93 -13.76 3.09
CA LEU A 84 2.87 -14.30 2.10
C LEU A 84 3.40 -15.63 2.61
N GLU A 85 2.99 -16.71 1.98
CA GLU A 85 3.44 -18.05 2.31
C GLU A 85 4.39 -18.55 1.23
N LYS A 86 5.57 -19.05 1.66
CA LYS A 86 6.60 -19.52 0.72
C LYS A 86 6.05 -20.61 -0.19
N ALA A 87 5.37 -21.63 0.36
CA ALA A 87 4.86 -22.72 -0.43
C ALA A 87 3.86 -22.26 -1.51
N GLY A 88 2.95 -21.34 -1.17
CA GLY A 88 1.97 -20.80 -2.11
C GLY A 88 2.60 -19.99 -3.23
N LEU A 89 3.56 -19.12 -2.92
CA LEU A 89 4.23 -18.28 -3.91
C LEU A 89 5.19 -19.07 -4.80
N GLU A 90 5.97 -20.01 -4.23
CA GLU A 90 6.89 -20.86 -5.00
C GLU A 90 6.13 -21.85 -5.92
N ALA A 91 4.90 -22.20 -5.59
CA ALA A 91 4.05 -23.01 -6.47
C ALA A 91 3.58 -22.24 -7.72
N GLN A 92 3.49 -20.92 -7.64
CA GLN A 92 3.15 -20.07 -8.79
C GLN A 92 4.38 -19.81 -9.67
N GLN A 93 5.50 -19.42 -9.04
CA GLN A 93 6.76 -19.19 -9.71
C GLN A 93 7.93 -19.39 -8.75
N GLU A 94 8.91 -20.14 -9.16
CA GLU A 94 10.14 -20.37 -8.39
C GLU A 94 10.85 -19.04 -8.08
N GLY A 95 11.27 -18.90 -6.84
CA GLY A 95 11.97 -17.72 -6.34
C GLY A 95 11.09 -16.53 -5.94
N TRP A 96 9.77 -16.57 -6.17
CA TRP A 96 8.87 -15.44 -5.89
C TRP A 96 8.87 -15.02 -4.42
N PHE A 97 8.87 -15.97 -3.50
CA PHE A 97 8.93 -15.63 -2.08
C PHE A 97 10.23 -14.91 -1.71
N LYS A 98 11.36 -15.35 -2.25
CA LYS A 98 12.64 -14.69 -2.05
C LYS A 98 12.65 -13.30 -2.71
N GLN A 99 12.13 -13.16 -3.92
CA GLN A 99 12.04 -11.87 -4.62
C GLN A 99 11.23 -10.86 -3.80
N ILE A 100 9.99 -11.17 -3.44
CA ILE A 100 9.14 -10.21 -2.71
C ILE A 100 9.70 -9.88 -1.33
N THR A 101 10.31 -10.85 -0.63
CA THR A 101 10.86 -10.62 0.71
C THR A 101 12.22 -9.92 0.71
N SER A 102 13.00 -9.95 -0.37
CA SER A 102 14.31 -9.29 -0.45
C SER A 102 14.28 -7.95 -1.20
N LEU A 103 13.46 -7.83 -2.24
CA LEU A 103 13.47 -6.68 -3.15
C LEU A 103 12.43 -5.61 -2.81
N VAL A 104 11.36 -5.98 -2.09
CA VAL A 104 10.33 -5.02 -1.65
C VAL A 104 10.76 -4.37 -0.34
N ASP A 105 10.60 -3.05 -0.26
CA ASP A 105 10.89 -2.24 0.93
C ASP A 105 9.63 -1.48 1.41
N SER A 106 9.65 -1.02 2.66
CA SER A 106 8.64 -0.07 3.13
C SER A 106 8.71 1.22 2.30
N GLY A 107 7.55 1.67 1.86
CA GLY A 107 7.40 2.80 0.94
C GLY A 107 7.10 2.40 -0.50
N ASP A 108 7.42 1.17 -0.91
CA ASP A 108 7.10 0.66 -2.24
C ASP A 108 5.59 0.55 -2.46
N TRP A 109 5.17 0.69 -3.71
CA TRP A 109 3.81 0.38 -4.11
C TRP A 109 3.75 -1.00 -4.73
N LEU A 110 2.83 -1.83 -4.25
CA LEU A 110 2.55 -3.16 -4.77
C LEU A 110 1.12 -3.27 -5.27
N GLY A 111 0.95 -4.05 -6.33
CA GLY A 111 -0.29 -4.72 -6.69
C GLY A 111 -0.17 -6.19 -6.31
N VAL A 112 -1.18 -6.73 -5.68
CA VAL A 112 -1.24 -8.15 -5.30
C VAL A 112 -2.60 -8.74 -5.60
N SER A 113 -2.62 -10.02 -5.96
CA SER A 113 -3.84 -10.80 -6.11
C SER A 113 -3.77 -12.04 -5.23
N GLY A 114 -4.92 -12.54 -4.82
CA GLY A 114 -5.02 -13.72 -3.99
C GLY A 114 -6.43 -13.94 -3.45
N THR A 115 -6.53 -14.73 -2.38
CA THR A 115 -7.77 -15.02 -1.67
C THR A 115 -7.76 -14.36 -0.29
N LEU A 116 -8.88 -14.41 0.40
CA LEU A 116 -8.99 -13.81 1.72
C LEU A 116 -8.75 -14.85 2.82
N ARG A 117 -8.07 -14.39 3.87
CA ARG A 117 -7.84 -15.14 5.10
C ARG A 117 -7.99 -14.23 6.30
N ARG A 118 -8.60 -14.71 7.37
CA ARG A 118 -8.47 -14.07 8.67
C ARG A 118 -7.46 -14.85 9.51
N THR A 119 -6.45 -14.17 10.01
CA THR A 119 -5.46 -14.81 10.88
C THR A 119 -6.08 -15.25 12.21
N ASP A 120 -5.41 -16.14 12.94
CA ASP A 120 -5.85 -16.56 14.28
C ASP A 120 -5.98 -15.39 15.27
N ARG A 121 -5.27 -14.29 15.00
CA ARG A 121 -5.33 -13.04 15.77
C ARG A 121 -6.43 -12.08 15.32
N GLY A 122 -7.25 -12.47 14.33
CA GLY A 122 -8.39 -11.70 13.86
C GLY A 122 -8.09 -10.71 12.75
N GLU A 123 -6.87 -10.68 12.18
CA GLU A 123 -6.53 -9.71 11.14
C GLU A 123 -6.92 -10.24 9.75
N LEU A 124 -7.80 -9.50 9.05
CA LEU A 124 -8.16 -9.82 7.66
C LEU A 124 -6.94 -9.59 6.76
N SER A 125 -6.60 -10.59 5.98
CA SER A 125 -5.40 -10.61 5.15
C SER A 125 -5.73 -11.10 3.74
N VAL A 126 -4.99 -10.60 2.76
CA VAL A 126 -4.93 -11.21 1.42
C VAL A 126 -3.86 -12.29 1.46
N LYS A 127 -4.25 -13.55 1.24
CA LYS A 127 -3.33 -14.67 1.00
C LYS A 127 -2.84 -14.54 -0.44
N VAL A 128 -1.63 -14.04 -0.58
CA VAL A 128 -1.08 -13.61 -1.87
C VAL A 128 -0.70 -14.81 -2.71
N SER A 129 -1.24 -14.86 -3.94
CA SER A 129 -0.88 -15.82 -4.98
C SER A 129 -0.10 -15.18 -6.14
N ASP A 130 -0.29 -13.88 -6.37
CA ASP A 130 0.42 -13.11 -7.41
C ASP A 130 0.77 -11.72 -6.88
N TRP A 131 1.89 -11.18 -7.36
CA TRP A 131 2.36 -9.85 -6.98
C TRP A 131 3.10 -9.13 -8.11
N ARG A 132 2.96 -7.81 -8.12
CA ARG A 132 3.65 -6.93 -9.07
C ARG A 132 4.19 -5.71 -8.35
N MET A 133 5.44 -5.35 -8.64
CA MET A 133 5.96 -4.04 -8.27
C MET A 133 5.27 -2.96 -9.11
N LEU A 134 4.66 -1.96 -8.45
CA LEU A 134 4.03 -0.83 -9.13
C LEU A 134 4.95 0.39 -9.12
N THR A 135 5.59 0.67 -7.99
CA THR A 135 6.55 1.76 -7.88
C THR A 135 7.58 1.47 -6.79
N LYS A 136 8.83 1.40 -7.18
CA LYS A 136 9.95 1.28 -6.25
C LYS A 136 10.25 2.63 -5.59
N ALA A 137 10.14 2.70 -4.27
CA ALA A 137 10.51 3.89 -3.50
C ALA A 137 12.02 3.96 -3.28
N LEU A 138 12.68 4.94 -3.89
CA LEU A 138 14.14 5.10 -3.79
C LEU A 138 14.59 5.76 -2.48
N GLN A 139 13.67 6.35 -1.73
CA GLN A 139 13.94 6.96 -0.43
C GLN A 139 13.06 6.35 0.65
N PRO A 140 13.57 6.19 1.89
CA PRO A 140 12.77 5.70 2.99
C PRO A 140 11.66 6.68 3.33
N LEU A 141 10.55 6.16 3.84
CA LEU A 141 9.54 6.99 4.49
C LEU A 141 10.11 7.58 5.78
N PRO A 142 9.65 8.77 6.21
CA PRO A 142 9.93 9.29 7.53
C PRO A 142 9.57 8.28 8.63
N ASP A 143 10.23 8.38 9.77
CA ASP A 143 10.00 7.49 10.90
C ASP A 143 8.50 7.44 11.27
N LYS A 144 7.99 6.22 11.41
CA LYS A 144 6.58 5.95 11.69
C LYS A 144 6.11 6.58 13.02
N TRP A 145 7.02 6.68 14.01
CA TRP A 145 6.69 7.13 15.36
C TRP A 145 6.79 8.64 15.54
N HIS A 146 7.71 9.28 14.84
CA HIS A 146 7.96 10.71 14.96
C HIS A 146 7.40 11.51 13.77
N GLY A 147 7.07 10.83 12.65
CA GLY A 147 6.58 11.47 11.44
C GLY A 147 7.52 12.59 10.98
N LEU A 148 6.94 13.65 10.45
CA LEU A 148 7.60 14.92 10.23
C LEU A 148 7.22 15.86 11.38
N ALA A 149 7.95 15.80 12.50
CA ALA A 149 7.68 16.62 13.68
C ALA A 149 7.92 18.12 13.41
N ASP A 150 8.90 18.43 12.57
CA ASP A 150 9.24 19.79 12.18
C ASP A 150 8.18 20.37 11.23
N VAL A 151 7.54 21.45 11.66
CA VAL A 151 6.46 22.14 10.92
C VAL A 151 6.96 22.67 9.56
N GLU A 152 8.17 23.21 9.51
CA GLU A 152 8.73 23.73 8.26
C GLU A 152 9.00 22.60 7.26
N LYS A 153 9.54 21.47 7.71
CA LYS A 153 9.71 20.28 6.87
C LYS A 153 8.37 19.76 6.36
N ARG A 154 7.31 19.79 7.17
CA ARG A 154 5.94 19.41 6.74
C ARG A 154 5.42 20.33 5.62
N TYR A 155 5.69 21.60 5.68
CA TYR A 155 5.29 22.54 4.62
C TYR A 155 6.14 22.38 3.35
N ARG A 156 7.45 22.20 3.49
CA ARG A 156 8.35 22.01 2.34
C ARG A 156 8.21 20.65 1.67
N GLN A 157 7.87 19.61 2.43
CA GLN A 157 7.72 18.23 1.96
C GLN A 157 6.29 17.74 2.20
N ARG A 158 5.31 18.53 1.74
CA ARG A 158 3.89 18.22 1.94
C ARG A 158 3.49 16.83 1.48
N TYR A 159 4.08 16.33 0.41
CA TYR A 159 3.84 14.99 -0.10
C TYR A 159 4.22 13.90 0.93
N LEU A 160 5.32 14.08 1.67
CA LEU A 160 5.70 13.15 2.74
C LEU A 160 4.75 13.26 3.94
N ASP A 161 4.39 14.47 4.35
CA ASP A 161 3.41 14.70 5.41
C ASP A 161 2.08 14.00 5.08
N LEU A 162 1.60 14.11 3.85
CA LEU A 162 0.38 13.41 3.40
C LEU A 162 0.54 11.87 3.36
N VAL A 163 1.74 11.35 3.15
CA VAL A 163 1.98 9.91 3.20
C VAL A 163 1.91 9.38 4.63
N VAL A 164 2.51 10.07 5.59
CA VAL A 164 2.72 9.54 6.96
C VAL A 164 1.67 10.02 7.97
N SER A 165 1.02 11.17 7.74
CA SER A 165 0.06 11.77 8.67
C SER A 165 -1.40 11.59 8.23
N PRO A 166 -2.19 10.73 8.91
CA PRO A 166 -3.62 10.62 8.66
C PRO A 166 -4.39 11.93 8.90
N ASP A 167 -4.03 12.68 9.94
CA ASP A 167 -4.67 13.95 10.30
C ASP A 167 -4.48 15.02 9.22
N SER A 168 -3.27 15.11 8.65
CA SER A 168 -3.02 16.00 7.52
C SER A 168 -3.89 15.61 6.31
N ARG A 169 -3.97 14.33 5.97
CA ARG A 169 -4.84 13.84 4.88
C ARG A 169 -6.30 14.22 5.11
N GLU A 170 -6.80 13.98 6.32
CA GLU A 170 -8.19 14.30 6.64
C GLU A 170 -8.46 15.80 6.58
N THR A 171 -7.56 16.64 7.07
CA THR A 171 -7.64 18.10 6.95
C THR A 171 -7.78 18.55 5.50
N PHE A 172 -6.94 18.02 4.60
CA PHE A 172 -7.00 18.38 3.18
C PHE A 172 -8.26 17.82 2.49
N ARG A 173 -8.73 16.63 2.87
CA ARG A 173 -9.99 16.07 2.37
C ARG A 173 -11.18 16.96 2.78
N ARG A 174 -11.24 17.38 4.04
CA ARG A 174 -12.30 18.29 4.54
C ARG A 174 -12.25 19.61 3.80
N ARG A 175 -11.06 20.21 3.66
CA ARG A 175 -10.88 21.46 2.89
C ARG A 175 -11.38 21.29 1.45
N ALA A 176 -10.99 20.23 0.75
CA ALA A 176 -11.42 19.99 -0.63
C ALA A 176 -12.94 19.88 -0.74
N ARG A 177 -13.58 19.13 0.17
CA ARG A 177 -15.04 18.99 0.22
C ARG A 177 -15.74 20.32 0.50
N LEU A 178 -15.21 21.11 1.45
CA LEU A 178 -15.76 22.43 1.78
C LEU A 178 -15.71 23.38 0.57
N VAL A 179 -14.54 23.53 -0.05
CA VAL A 179 -14.37 24.40 -1.22
C VAL A 179 -15.28 23.96 -2.38
N SER A 180 -15.31 22.67 -2.68
CA SER A 180 -16.21 22.13 -3.71
C SER A 180 -17.70 22.31 -3.36
N GLY A 181 -18.04 22.27 -2.08
CA GLY A 181 -19.39 22.53 -1.60
C GLY A 181 -19.80 23.97 -1.80
N ILE A 182 -18.93 24.91 -1.43
CA ILE A 182 -19.16 26.36 -1.63
C ILE A 182 -19.33 26.69 -3.10
N ARG A 183 -18.43 26.16 -3.97
CA ARG A 183 -18.52 26.38 -5.43
C ARG A 183 -19.86 25.90 -5.97
N ARG A 184 -20.25 24.65 -5.69
CA ARG A 184 -21.54 24.11 -6.14
C ARG A 184 -22.74 24.91 -5.62
N TRP A 185 -22.67 25.38 -4.37
CA TRP A 185 -23.74 26.17 -3.78
C TRP A 185 -23.90 27.54 -4.46
N LEU A 186 -22.80 28.22 -4.82
CA LEU A 186 -22.81 29.45 -5.57
C LEU A 186 -23.27 29.22 -7.03
N ASP A 187 -22.76 28.20 -7.68
CA ASP A 187 -23.10 27.78 -9.05
C ASP A 187 -24.62 27.57 -9.22
N GLN A 188 -25.24 26.88 -8.25
CA GLN A 188 -26.69 26.67 -8.22
C GLN A 188 -27.51 27.96 -8.02
N ARG A 189 -26.89 29.08 -7.81
CA ARG A 189 -27.49 30.42 -7.60
C ARG A 189 -27.04 31.43 -8.64
N ASP A 190 -26.58 30.94 -9.78
CA ASP A 190 -26.14 31.72 -10.93
C ASP A 190 -24.97 32.68 -10.64
N PHE A 191 -24.17 32.40 -9.61
CA PHE A 191 -22.89 33.08 -9.41
C PHE A 191 -21.84 32.50 -10.32
N LEU A 192 -21.06 33.36 -11.00
CA LEU A 192 -19.97 32.98 -11.86
C LEU A 192 -18.65 33.09 -11.08
N GLU A 193 -17.89 31.97 -11.03
CA GLU A 193 -16.53 32.00 -10.49
C GLU A 193 -15.59 32.67 -11.50
N ILE A 194 -14.93 33.73 -11.07
CA ILE A 194 -13.98 34.50 -11.89
C ILE A 194 -12.54 34.20 -11.44
#